data_01baade2488f894e326200f7b65b275c
#
_entry.id   01baade2488f894e326200f7b65b275c
#
_cell.length_a   1.000
_cell.length_b   1.000
_cell.length_c   1.000
_cell.angle_alpha   90.00
_cell.angle_beta   90.00
_cell.angle_gamma   90.00
#
_symmetry.space_group_name_H-M   'P 1'
#
loop_
_entity.id
_entity.type
_entity.pdbx_description
1 polymer ?
#
loop_
_entity_poly.entity_id
_entity_poly.type
_entity_poly.pdbx_seq_one_letter_code
_entity_poly.pdbx_strand_id
1 'polypeptide(L)'
;NNAIGGGSNARIVRTTTQDLINLKSQGHSPFVIIGWTAQHRFELCRNKDQEWVQFNAGKNSKDPEFEKIFWRTYGDELGNIEEFAVQVMLMQKFLESYNIPYLMLHAFNPIIIPRGNKLNDFAEHLDYRYFLPDLTLRGYLTQWPNIEFGPGGHPLEEGHKKISEFVIGLIEHRYAISNRNL
;
A
#
# COMPACT_ATOMS: atom_id res chain seq x y z
N ASN A 1 -6.59 8.19 -9.59
CA ASN A 1 -6.03 8.18 -8.25
C ASN A 1 -7.09 7.72 -7.24
N ASN A 2 -6.86 6.55 -6.61
CA ASN A 2 -7.79 5.92 -5.67
C ASN A 2 -7.44 6.21 -4.19
N ALA A 3 -6.45 7.05 -3.96
CA ALA A 3 -6.04 7.38 -2.60
C ALA A 3 -7.16 8.12 -1.86
N ILE A 4 -7.49 7.64 -0.66
CA ILE A 4 -8.37 8.34 0.28
C ILE A 4 -7.73 8.41 1.64
N GLY A 5 -8.05 9.45 2.41
CA GLY A 5 -7.60 9.57 3.78
C GLY A 5 -8.09 8.39 4.64
N GLY A 6 -7.17 7.74 5.37
CA GLY A 6 -7.49 6.61 6.23
C GLY A 6 -7.72 5.26 5.55
N GLY A 7 -7.52 5.15 4.23
CA GLY A 7 -7.71 3.90 3.51
C GLY A 7 -6.84 2.75 4.04
N SER A 8 -7.40 1.53 4.05
CA SER A 8 -6.72 0.29 4.44
C SER A 8 -5.97 -0.37 3.28
N ASN A 9 -5.07 -1.31 3.57
CA ASN A 9 -4.41 -2.11 2.54
C ASN A 9 -5.41 -3.00 1.78
N ALA A 10 -6.42 -3.55 2.46
CA ALA A 10 -7.51 -4.29 1.82
C ALA A 10 -8.28 -3.42 0.80
N ARG A 11 -8.55 -2.14 1.13
CA ARG A 11 -9.12 -1.19 0.19
C ARG A 11 -8.23 -0.99 -1.03
N ILE A 12 -6.91 -0.80 -0.81
CA ILE A 12 -5.95 -0.64 -1.90
C ILE A 12 -6.05 -1.82 -2.86
N VAL A 13 -6.01 -3.05 -2.35
CA VAL A 13 -6.15 -4.28 -3.15
C VAL A 13 -7.47 -4.26 -3.92
N ARG A 14 -8.58 -4.11 -3.23
CA ARG A 14 -9.93 -4.18 -3.82
C ARG A 14 -10.15 -3.15 -4.93
N THR A 15 -9.87 -1.86 -4.64
CA THR A 15 -10.14 -0.78 -5.62
C THR A 15 -9.16 -0.80 -6.77
N THR A 16 -7.87 -1.09 -6.53
CA THR A 16 -6.87 -1.21 -7.59
C THR A 16 -7.21 -2.36 -8.52
N THR A 17 -7.54 -3.53 -7.99
CA THR A 17 -7.93 -4.68 -8.81
C THR A 17 -9.14 -4.36 -9.69
N GLN A 18 -10.18 -3.75 -9.13
CA GLN A 18 -11.38 -3.42 -9.88
C GLN A 18 -11.11 -2.44 -11.02
N ASP A 19 -10.35 -1.37 -10.74
CA ASP A 19 -10.01 -0.37 -11.75
C ASP A 19 -9.14 -0.96 -12.87
N LEU A 20 -8.17 -1.82 -12.51
CA LEU A 20 -7.31 -2.45 -13.50
C LEU A 20 -8.07 -3.40 -14.42
N ILE A 21 -9.03 -4.18 -13.89
CA ILE A 21 -9.91 -5.00 -14.71
C ILE A 21 -10.68 -4.12 -15.70
N ASN A 22 -11.24 -3.00 -15.25
CA ASN A 22 -11.98 -2.06 -16.09
C ASN A 22 -11.07 -1.43 -17.16
N LEU A 23 -9.87 -0.95 -16.77
CA LEU A 23 -8.92 -0.35 -17.72
C LEU A 23 -8.45 -1.36 -18.78
N LYS A 24 -8.15 -2.59 -18.38
CA LYS A 24 -7.74 -3.66 -19.31
C LYS A 24 -8.87 -4.04 -20.26
N SER A 25 -10.12 -4.11 -19.79
CA SER A 25 -11.30 -4.38 -20.65
C SER A 25 -11.53 -3.29 -21.70
N GLN A 26 -11.08 -2.05 -21.42
CA GLN A 26 -11.10 -0.91 -22.34
C GLN A 26 -9.86 -0.83 -23.26
N GLY A 27 -8.95 -1.80 -23.19
CA GLY A 27 -7.74 -1.85 -24.01
C GLY A 27 -6.58 -0.98 -23.52
N HIS A 28 -6.65 -0.43 -22.29
CA HIS A 28 -5.56 0.36 -21.74
C HIS A 28 -4.39 -0.50 -21.26
N SER A 29 -3.19 0.09 -21.27
CA SER A 29 -1.95 -0.50 -20.73
C SER A 29 -1.46 0.33 -19.55
N PRO A 30 -2.05 0.17 -18.35
CA PRO A 30 -1.71 0.95 -17.18
C PRO A 30 -0.33 0.57 -16.63
N PHE A 31 0.34 1.53 -15.99
CA PHE A 31 1.41 1.34 -15.02
C PHE A 31 0.85 1.59 -13.62
N VAL A 32 1.20 0.75 -12.65
CA VAL A 32 0.62 0.82 -11.30
C VAL A 32 1.65 1.21 -10.26
N ILE A 33 1.35 2.24 -9.48
CA ILE A 33 2.14 2.62 -8.32
C ILE A 33 1.27 2.41 -7.07
N ILE A 34 1.74 1.58 -6.14
CA ILE A 34 1.04 1.31 -4.88
C ILE A 34 1.87 1.84 -3.71
N GLY A 35 1.29 2.79 -2.98
CA GLY A 35 1.78 3.22 -1.67
C GLY A 35 1.02 2.50 -0.56
N TRP A 36 1.59 1.42 -0.01
CA TRP A 36 0.98 0.68 1.08
C TRP A 36 0.85 1.53 2.34
N THR A 37 -0.26 1.39 3.04
CA THR A 37 -0.56 2.12 4.28
C THR A 37 -0.22 1.27 5.52
N ALA A 38 -0.50 1.80 6.71
CA ALA A 38 -0.25 1.09 7.96
C ALA A 38 -1.12 -0.17 8.11
N GLN A 39 -0.54 -1.24 8.65
CA GLN A 39 -1.19 -2.55 8.80
C GLN A 39 -2.41 -2.57 9.72
N HIS A 40 -2.49 -1.61 10.64
CA HIS A 40 -3.60 -1.49 11.58
C HIS A 40 -4.84 -0.80 11.00
N ARG A 41 -4.87 -0.51 9.70
CA ARG A 41 -6.04 0.02 9.01
C ARG A 41 -6.79 -1.11 8.33
N PHE A 42 -8.07 -1.19 8.59
CA PHE A 42 -8.93 -2.20 7.97
C PHE A 42 -10.25 -1.61 7.49
N GLU A 43 -10.97 -2.35 6.68
CA GLU A 43 -12.30 -1.99 6.22
C GLU A 43 -13.25 -3.18 6.34
N LEU A 44 -14.51 -2.88 6.62
CA LEU A 44 -15.59 -3.86 6.64
C LEU A 44 -16.75 -3.37 5.80
N CYS A 45 -17.37 -4.29 5.05
CA CYS A 45 -18.62 -4.01 4.35
C CYS A 45 -19.79 -4.13 5.34
N ARG A 46 -20.54 -3.05 5.51
CA ARG A 46 -21.69 -3.02 6.41
C ARG A 46 -22.91 -3.62 5.73
N ASN A 47 -23.51 -4.65 6.34
CA ASN A 47 -24.63 -5.38 5.75
C ASN A 47 -25.84 -4.51 5.41
N LYS A 48 -26.12 -3.49 6.22
CA LYS A 48 -27.33 -2.67 6.12
C LYS A 48 -27.47 -1.92 4.79
N ASP A 49 -26.36 -1.42 4.28
CA ASP A 49 -26.34 -0.53 3.11
C ASP A 49 -25.24 -0.87 2.11
N GLN A 50 -24.50 -1.98 2.35
CA GLN A 50 -23.35 -2.43 1.54
C GLN A 50 -22.24 -1.37 1.44
N GLU A 51 -22.20 -0.42 2.40
CA GLU A 51 -21.15 0.59 2.47
C GLU A 51 -19.88 0.04 3.10
N TRP A 52 -18.72 0.36 2.50
CA TRP A 52 -17.41 0.04 3.08
C TRP A 52 -17.02 1.07 4.11
N VAL A 53 -16.87 0.62 5.36
CA VAL A 53 -16.52 1.46 6.50
C VAL A 53 -15.04 1.25 6.84
N GLN A 54 -14.30 2.35 6.92
CA GLN A 54 -12.86 2.36 7.27
C GLN A 54 -12.70 2.48 8.78
N PHE A 55 -11.77 1.70 9.33
CA PHE A 55 -11.39 1.73 10.74
C PHE A 55 -9.89 1.99 10.88
N ASN A 56 -9.55 2.85 11.84
CA ASN A 56 -8.16 3.20 12.17
C ASN A 56 -7.97 3.07 13.66
N ALA A 57 -6.97 2.32 14.11
CA ALA A 57 -6.68 2.21 15.53
C ALA A 57 -6.51 3.60 16.18
N GLY A 58 -7.40 3.90 17.11
CA GLY A 58 -7.27 5.02 18.04
C GLY A 58 -7.67 6.41 17.55
N LYS A 59 -8.32 6.58 16.38
CA LYS A 59 -8.79 7.92 15.96
C LYS A 59 -10.05 7.87 15.12
N ASN A 60 -11.07 8.62 15.57
CA ASN A 60 -12.24 9.00 14.78
C ASN A 60 -13.06 7.83 14.17
N SER A 61 -13.19 6.73 14.92
CA SER A 61 -14.07 5.65 14.51
C SER A 61 -15.52 6.10 14.43
N LYS A 62 -16.21 5.71 13.37
CA LYS A 62 -17.67 5.86 13.26
C LYS A 62 -18.42 4.95 14.24
N ASP A 63 -17.74 3.94 14.78
CA ASP A 63 -18.23 3.00 15.79
C ASP A 63 -17.12 2.68 16.80
N PRO A 64 -16.92 3.55 17.81
CA PRO A 64 -15.84 3.40 18.79
C PRO A 64 -15.95 2.14 19.65
N GLU A 65 -17.15 1.66 19.93
CA GLU A 65 -17.36 0.45 20.73
C GLU A 65 -16.98 -0.80 19.96
N PHE A 66 -17.42 -0.90 18.70
CA PHE A 66 -17.02 -1.99 17.82
C PHE A 66 -15.50 -2.00 17.63
N GLU A 67 -14.89 -0.84 17.36
CA GLU A 67 -13.44 -0.73 17.19
C GLU A 67 -12.68 -1.19 18.43
N LYS A 68 -13.12 -0.81 19.63
CA LYS A 68 -12.52 -1.25 20.89
C LYS A 68 -12.61 -2.77 21.08
N ILE A 69 -13.75 -3.38 20.76
CA ILE A 69 -13.95 -4.83 20.83
C ILE A 69 -13.05 -5.52 19.80
N PHE A 70 -13.06 -5.04 18.56
CA PHE A 70 -12.26 -5.58 17.48
C PHE A 70 -10.77 -5.62 17.85
N TRP A 71 -10.19 -4.48 18.25
CA TRP A 71 -8.77 -4.43 18.61
C TRP A 71 -8.41 -5.25 19.84
N ARG A 72 -9.32 -5.37 20.80
CA ARG A 72 -9.10 -6.26 21.96
C ARG A 72 -9.07 -7.73 21.56
N THR A 73 -9.86 -8.12 20.58
CA THR A 73 -10.06 -9.52 20.20
C THR A 73 -9.13 -9.96 19.06
N TYR A 74 -8.91 -9.08 18.09
CA TYR A 74 -8.23 -9.39 16.83
C TYR A 74 -7.01 -8.51 16.55
N GLY A 75 -6.66 -7.60 17.44
CA GLY A 75 -5.55 -6.67 17.27
C GLY A 75 -4.18 -7.31 17.48
N ASP A 76 -3.91 -8.39 16.76
CA ASP A 76 -2.61 -9.04 16.75
C ASP A 76 -1.71 -8.41 15.68
N GLU A 77 -0.55 -7.88 16.11
CA GLU A 77 0.40 -7.25 15.19
C GLU A 77 0.99 -8.26 14.19
N LEU A 78 1.27 -9.48 14.63
CA LEU A 78 1.83 -10.52 13.76
C LEU A 78 0.83 -10.97 12.70
N GLY A 79 -0.44 -11.19 13.08
CA GLY A 79 -1.49 -11.52 12.12
C GLY A 79 -1.72 -10.42 11.09
N ASN A 80 -1.65 -9.15 11.50
CA ASN A 80 -1.74 -8.01 10.58
C ASN A 80 -0.57 -7.94 9.59
N ILE A 81 0.65 -8.31 10.03
CA ILE A 81 1.84 -8.37 9.15
C ILE A 81 1.70 -9.52 8.15
N GLU A 82 1.22 -10.68 8.58
CA GLU A 82 0.98 -11.82 7.71
C GLU A 82 -0.09 -11.49 6.65
N GLU A 83 -1.22 -10.93 7.05
CA GLU A 83 -2.26 -10.48 6.12
C GLU A 83 -1.71 -9.48 5.11
N PHE A 84 -0.89 -8.53 5.56
CA PHE A 84 -0.23 -7.59 4.68
C PHE A 84 0.68 -8.28 3.66
N ALA A 85 1.51 -9.25 4.08
CA ALA A 85 2.38 -9.99 3.18
C ALA A 85 1.58 -10.77 2.12
N VAL A 86 0.47 -11.39 2.53
CA VAL A 86 -0.47 -12.07 1.61
C VAL A 86 -1.06 -11.08 0.61
N GLN A 87 -1.50 -9.90 1.06
CA GLN A 87 -2.06 -8.86 0.19
C GLN A 87 -1.04 -8.38 -0.85
N VAL A 88 0.22 -8.16 -0.46
CA VAL A 88 1.30 -7.79 -1.38
C VAL A 88 1.53 -8.91 -2.40
N MET A 89 1.68 -10.15 -1.94
CA MET A 89 1.90 -11.31 -2.81
C MET A 89 0.76 -11.48 -3.83
N LEU A 90 -0.48 -11.47 -3.38
CA LEU A 90 -1.64 -11.63 -4.26
C LEU A 90 -1.73 -10.50 -5.28
N MET A 91 -1.44 -9.26 -4.87
CA MET A 91 -1.43 -8.12 -5.79
C MET A 91 -0.30 -8.24 -6.83
N GLN A 92 0.89 -8.69 -6.44
CA GLN A 92 1.97 -8.96 -7.38
C GLN A 92 1.56 -10.02 -8.40
N LYS A 93 1.02 -11.16 -7.94
CA LYS A 93 0.56 -12.23 -8.83
C LYS A 93 -0.56 -11.80 -9.75
N PHE A 94 -1.49 -10.98 -9.28
CA PHE A 94 -2.52 -10.38 -10.11
C PHE A 94 -1.92 -9.50 -11.22
N LEU A 95 -1.02 -8.58 -10.87
CA LEU A 95 -0.38 -7.68 -11.83
C LEU A 95 0.47 -8.43 -12.86
N GLU A 96 1.23 -9.44 -12.42
CA GLU A 96 2.01 -10.32 -13.29
C GLU A 96 1.11 -11.09 -14.28
N SER A 97 -0.02 -11.64 -13.82
CA SER A 97 -0.94 -12.40 -14.66
C SER A 97 -1.56 -11.59 -15.80
N TYR A 98 -1.70 -10.27 -15.59
CA TYR A 98 -2.20 -9.34 -16.60
C TYR A 98 -1.09 -8.60 -17.36
N ASN A 99 0.18 -8.95 -17.13
CA ASN A 99 1.35 -8.23 -17.67
C ASN A 99 1.27 -6.71 -17.42
N ILE A 100 0.92 -6.32 -16.19
CA ILE A 100 0.83 -4.93 -15.78
C ILE A 100 2.12 -4.56 -15.03
N PRO A 101 2.92 -3.61 -15.56
CA PRO A 101 4.11 -3.13 -14.84
C PRO A 101 3.71 -2.35 -13.59
N TYR A 102 4.50 -2.50 -12.51
CA TYR A 102 4.16 -1.92 -11.23
C TYR A 102 5.38 -1.52 -10.38
N LEU A 103 5.15 -0.63 -9.43
CA LEU A 103 6.06 -0.30 -8.34
C LEU A 103 5.27 -0.26 -7.03
N MET A 104 5.75 -0.94 -6.00
CA MET A 104 5.16 -0.97 -4.67
C MET A 104 6.15 -0.46 -3.63
N LEU A 105 5.69 0.38 -2.73
CA LEU A 105 6.46 0.95 -1.64
C LEU A 105 5.51 1.33 -0.48
N HIS A 106 6.05 1.76 0.65
CA HIS A 106 5.22 2.22 1.76
C HIS A 106 4.97 3.74 1.68
N ALA A 107 3.73 4.15 1.98
CA ALA A 107 3.39 5.58 2.03
C ALA A 107 3.96 6.26 3.29
N PHE A 108 3.91 5.58 4.44
CA PHE A 108 4.27 6.13 5.75
C PHE A 108 5.44 5.40 6.40
N ASN A 109 5.15 4.43 7.25
CA ASN A 109 6.14 3.64 7.97
C ASN A 109 6.34 2.29 7.27
N PRO A 110 7.56 1.75 7.25
CA PRO A 110 7.78 0.43 6.71
C PRO A 110 7.05 -0.61 7.57
N ILE A 111 6.43 -1.58 6.92
CA ILE A 111 5.94 -2.78 7.57
C ILE A 111 7.04 -3.82 7.41
N ILE A 112 7.72 -4.13 8.50
CA ILE A 112 8.82 -5.09 8.49
C ILE A 112 8.20 -6.48 8.50
N ILE A 113 8.37 -7.21 7.38
CA ILE A 113 8.01 -8.61 7.29
C ILE A 113 9.19 -9.40 7.86
N PRO A 114 9.07 -10.02 9.07
CA PRO A 114 10.19 -10.71 9.67
C PRO A 114 10.60 -11.90 8.80
N ARG A 115 11.87 -12.19 8.63
CA ARG A 115 12.36 -13.37 7.90
C ARG A 115 12.66 -14.50 8.88
N GLY A 116 12.42 -15.74 8.51
CA GLY A 116 12.83 -16.91 9.29
C GLY A 116 11.83 -17.43 10.33
N ASN A 117 10.59 -16.97 10.32
CA ASN A 117 9.49 -17.55 11.10
C ASN A 117 8.56 -18.38 10.20
N LYS A 118 7.77 -19.30 10.76
CA LYS A 118 6.74 -20.05 10.00
C LYS A 118 5.69 -19.16 9.35
N LEU A 119 5.50 -17.93 9.86
CA LEU A 119 4.67 -16.87 9.28
C LEU A 119 5.27 -16.25 8.01
N ASN A 120 6.50 -16.61 7.65
CA ASN A 120 7.31 -15.94 6.62
C ASN A 120 7.44 -16.67 5.30
N ASP A 121 6.75 -17.79 5.12
CA ASP A 121 6.73 -18.48 3.85
C ASP A 121 6.29 -17.52 2.71
N PHE A 122 5.41 -16.56 3.04
CA PHE A 122 4.96 -15.54 2.08
C PHE A 122 6.06 -14.54 1.68
N ALA A 123 6.97 -14.17 2.59
CA ALA A 123 8.03 -13.21 2.29
C ALA A 123 9.01 -13.72 1.22
N GLU A 124 9.22 -15.03 1.15
CA GLU A 124 10.07 -15.65 0.13
C GLU A 124 9.46 -15.62 -1.27
N HIS A 125 8.14 -15.46 -1.37
CA HIS A 125 7.40 -15.39 -2.61
C HIS A 125 7.20 -13.95 -3.14
N LEU A 126 7.67 -12.94 -2.39
CA LEU A 126 7.58 -11.54 -2.81
C LEU A 126 8.66 -11.19 -3.82
N ASP A 127 8.27 -10.50 -4.88
CA ASP A 127 9.22 -9.92 -5.84
C ASP A 127 9.75 -8.57 -5.34
N TYR A 128 10.91 -8.59 -4.71
CA TYR A 128 11.58 -7.42 -4.18
C TYR A 128 12.22 -6.52 -5.25
N ARG A 129 12.16 -6.89 -6.51
CA ARG A 129 12.60 -6.01 -7.61
C ARG A 129 11.65 -4.81 -7.75
N TYR A 130 10.37 -5.04 -7.50
CA TYR A 130 9.31 -4.06 -7.67
C TYR A 130 8.55 -3.73 -6.39
N PHE A 131 8.80 -4.46 -5.30
CA PHE A 131 8.37 -4.11 -3.95
C PHE A 131 9.57 -3.68 -3.11
N LEU A 132 9.54 -2.43 -2.63
CA LEU A 132 10.62 -1.79 -1.88
C LEU A 132 10.21 -1.61 -0.42
N PRO A 133 10.33 -2.67 0.43
CA PRO A 133 9.77 -2.68 1.78
C PRO A 133 10.45 -1.67 2.73
N ASP A 134 11.73 -1.39 2.52
CA ASP A 134 12.50 -0.47 3.36
C ASP A 134 12.30 0.99 2.97
N LEU A 135 11.58 1.25 1.86
CA LEU A 135 11.43 2.56 1.31
C LEU A 135 10.03 3.12 1.59
N THR A 136 10.01 4.28 2.22
CA THR A 136 8.76 4.98 2.50
C THR A 136 8.78 6.37 1.88
N LEU A 137 7.63 6.81 1.34
CA LEU A 137 7.50 8.17 0.79
C LEU A 137 7.72 9.22 1.87
N ARG A 138 7.21 8.99 3.08
CA ARG A 138 7.42 9.89 4.21
C ARG A 138 8.88 9.94 4.63
N GLY A 139 9.55 8.78 4.74
CA GLY A 139 10.97 8.70 5.10
C GLY A 139 11.87 9.40 4.06
N TYR A 140 11.52 9.29 2.78
CA TYR A 140 12.22 10.05 1.74
C TYR A 140 12.11 11.56 1.98
N LEU A 141 10.93 12.06 2.31
CA LEU A 141 10.73 13.50 2.55
C LEU A 141 11.49 14.03 3.77
N THR A 142 11.76 13.21 4.78
CA THR A 142 12.54 13.65 5.97
C THR A 142 13.99 14.00 5.65
N GLN A 143 14.49 13.62 4.48
CA GLN A 143 15.82 14.04 4.00
C GLN A 143 15.86 15.51 3.56
N TRP A 144 14.71 16.16 3.45
CA TRP A 144 14.56 17.53 2.99
C TRP A 144 14.04 18.43 4.13
N PRO A 145 14.92 19.13 4.88
CA PRO A 145 14.53 19.85 6.09
C PRO A 145 13.54 20.99 5.85
N ASN A 146 13.43 21.47 4.62
CA ASN A 146 12.55 22.60 4.26
C ASN A 146 11.19 22.14 3.69
N ILE A 147 10.88 20.83 3.69
CA ILE A 147 9.57 20.36 3.25
C ILE A 147 8.53 20.63 4.35
N GLU A 148 7.54 21.42 3.98
CA GLU A 148 6.41 21.71 4.85
C GLU A 148 5.36 20.60 4.78
N PHE A 149 4.79 20.31 5.96
CA PHE A 149 3.70 19.37 6.11
C PHE A 149 2.46 20.12 6.62
N GLY A 150 1.33 19.84 5.98
CA GLY A 150 0.02 20.31 6.41
C GLY A 150 -0.56 19.55 7.60
N PRO A 151 -1.81 19.83 7.96
CA PRO A 151 -2.52 19.10 9.01
C PRO A 151 -2.49 17.58 8.81
N GLY A 152 -2.28 16.83 9.90
CA GLY A 152 -2.17 15.37 9.83
C GLY A 152 -0.86 14.84 9.28
N GLY A 153 0.14 15.70 9.03
CA GLY A 153 1.46 15.30 8.55
C GLY A 153 1.48 14.93 7.06
N HIS A 154 0.52 15.43 6.29
CA HIS A 154 0.52 15.30 4.83
C HIS A 154 1.47 16.30 4.19
N PRO A 155 2.30 15.89 3.20
CA PRO A 155 3.16 16.83 2.49
C PRO A 155 2.32 17.86 1.73
N LEU A 156 2.81 19.09 1.65
CA LEU A 156 2.26 20.12 0.78
C LEU A 156 2.83 19.99 -0.66
N GLU A 157 2.54 20.96 -1.51
CA GLU A 157 2.84 20.91 -2.94
C GLU A 157 4.29 20.53 -3.26
N GLU A 158 5.26 21.18 -2.61
CA GLU A 158 6.68 20.87 -2.84
C GLU A 158 7.03 19.44 -2.41
N GLY A 159 6.45 18.95 -1.33
CA GLY A 159 6.61 17.56 -0.90
C GLY A 159 6.05 16.57 -1.91
N HIS A 160 4.88 16.86 -2.49
CA HIS A 160 4.31 16.03 -3.57
C HIS A 160 5.18 16.04 -4.83
N LYS A 161 5.75 17.19 -5.18
CA LYS A 161 6.68 17.29 -6.30
C LYS A 161 7.93 16.44 -6.08
N LYS A 162 8.53 16.51 -4.88
CA LYS A 162 9.69 15.67 -4.52
C LYS A 162 9.37 14.18 -4.57
N ILE A 163 8.20 13.76 -4.07
CA ILE A 163 7.73 12.37 -4.18
C ILE A 163 7.61 11.98 -5.65
N SER A 164 7.03 12.82 -6.49
CA SER A 164 6.86 12.53 -7.92
C SER A 164 8.21 12.34 -8.62
N GLU A 165 9.14 13.27 -8.44
CA GLU A 165 10.51 13.20 -9.00
C GLU A 165 11.21 11.90 -8.55
N PHE A 166 11.10 11.56 -7.29
CA PHE A 166 11.70 10.36 -6.71
C PHE A 166 11.11 9.06 -7.29
N VAL A 167 9.78 8.97 -7.36
CA VAL A 167 9.10 7.79 -7.91
C VAL A 167 9.39 7.61 -9.40
N ILE A 168 9.43 8.69 -10.17
CA ILE A 168 9.84 8.66 -11.58
C ILE A 168 11.25 8.11 -11.71
N GLY A 169 12.22 8.63 -10.94
CA GLY A 169 13.59 8.12 -10.95
C GLY A 169 13.71 6.65 -10.59
N LEU A 170 12.90 6.15 -9.64
CA LEU A 170 12.84 4.73 -9.30
C LEU A 170 12.33 3.89 -10.48
N ILE A 171 11.28 4.34 -11.14
CA ILE A 171 10.68 3.64 -12.29
C ILE A 171 11.71 3.56 -13.42
N GLU A 172 12.30 4.68 -13.79
CA GLU A 172 13.31 4.76 -14.87
C GLU A 172 14.49 3.83 -14.57
N HIS A 173 15.02 3.86 -13.35
CA HIS A 173 16.14 3.01 -12.95
C HIS A 173 15.79 1.52 -13.03
N ARG A 174 14.64 1.10 -12.46
CA ARG A 174 14.24 -0.31 -12.36
C ARG A 174 13.89 -0.91 -13.72
N TYR A 175 13.17 -0.18 -14.54
CA TYR A 175 12.75 -0.67 -15.86
C TYR A 175 13.85 -0.54 -16.91
N ALA A 176 14.80 0.40 -16.80
CA ALA A 176 15.98 0.46 -17.66
C ALA A 176 16.91 -0.75 -17.43
N ILE A 177 17.05 -1.23 -16.19
CA ILE A 177 17.83 -2.44 -15.86
C ILE A 177 17.15 -3.69 -16.42
N SER A 178 15.82 -3.79 -16.30
CA SER A 178 15.04 -4.92 -16.79
C SER A 178 15.16 -5.11 -18.31
N ASN A 179 15.20 -4.00 -19.05
CA ASN A 179 15.32 -4.02 -20.52
C ASN A 179 16.74 -4.30 -21.03
N ARG A 180 17.77 -4.26 -20.19
CA ARG A 180 19.16 -4.61 -20.55
C ARG A 180 19.49 -6.07 -20.38
N ASN A 181 18.62 -6.82 -19.70
CA ASN A 181 18.80 -8.24 -19.39
C ASN A 181 17.89 -9.15 -20.23
N LEU A 182 17.23 -8.60 -21.24
CA LEU A 182 16.48 -9.28 -22.29
C LEU A 182 17.25 -9.19 -23.63
#